data_c2cc53b25959f8eb2c45c5d59b99e3f9
#
_entry.id   c2cc53b25959f8eb2c45c5d59b99e3f9
#
_cell.length_a   1.000
_cell.length_b   1.000
_cell.length_c   1.000
_cell.angle_alpha   90.00
_cell.angle_beta   90.00
_cell.angle_gamma   90.00
#
_symmetry.space_group_name_H-M   'P 1'
#
loop_
_entity.id
_entity.type
_entity.pdbx_description
1 polymer ?
#
loop_
_entity_poly.entity_id
_entity_poly.type
_entity_poly.pdbx_seq_one_letter_code
_entity_poly.pdbx_strand_id
1 'polypeptide(L)'
;MSPSLVTDNGDVATVKASPVAGRLTAVYSEVQTSRIDHALPLPSVLRNPFKIVDGPPSSAAGNPDEIAKLFPNLFGQPSAMLVPNGADSIGSDQKLKIGVVLSGGQAPGGHNVISGIFDYLQDRAKGSILYGFRGGPAGIMKCKYVELTADYIYPYRNQGGFDMICSGRDKIETPEQFKQAEETAMKLDLDGLLVIGGDDSNTNACLLAENFRAKNLKTQVIGCPKTIDGDLKCKEVPTSFGFDTACKIYAEMIGNVMIDARSTGKYYHFVRLMGRAASHITLECALQTHPNITIIGEEVAAKKLTLKNVTDYIVNVVCKRAELGYNYGVILIPEGLIDFIPEVQHLIAELNEILAHDIVDENGLWKKKLTDQSLKLFELLPQAIQEQLMLERDPHGNVQVAKIETEKMLIQMVETELEKRKQEGSYKGQFKGQSHFFGYEGRCGLPTNFDAFYCYALGYGAGALLHSGKTGLISSVGNLGAPVEEWTVGGTALTSLMDVERRHGKFKPVIKKAMVELEGAPFKKFASMREEWALKNCYISPGPIQFVGPVSNAVNHTLLLELGAQA
;
A
#
# COMPACT_ATOMS: atom_id res chain seq x y z
N MET A 1 15.80 0.36 -34.67
CA MET A 1 15.26 -0.94 -35.13
C MET A 1 14.35 -1.45 -34.05
N SER A 2 13.08 -1.72 -34.36
CA SER A 2 12.16 -2.32 -33.38
C SER A 2 12.58 -3.78 -33.14
N PRO A 3 12.65 -4.24 -31.91
CA PRO A 3 12.93 -5.64 -31.63
C PRO A 3 11.81 -6.52 -32.23
N SER A 4 12.18 -7.63 -32.78
CA SER A 4 11.26 -8.62 -33.34
C SER A 4 11.29 -9.88 -32.49
N LEU A 5 10.12 -10.41 -32.17
CA LEU A 5 9.96 -11.70 -31.52
C LEU A 5 9.59 -12.74 -32.57
N VAL A 6 10.27 -13.88 -32.53
CA VAL A 6 9.92 -15.02 -33.37
C VAL A 6 8.91 -15.87 -32.62
N THR A 7 7.74 -16.08 -33.20
CA THR A 7 6.73 -17.00 -32.66
C THR A 7 7.11 -18.45 -32.97
N ASP A 8 6.53 -19.42 -32.28
CA ASP A 8 6.78 -20.85 -32.49
C ASP A 8 6.49 -21.33 -33.93
N ASN A 9 5.73 -20.55 -34.68
CA ASN A 9 5.43 -20.83 -36.11
C ASN A 9 6.40 -20.15 -37.09
N GLY A 10 7.46 -19.53 -36.59
CA GLY A 10 8.44 -18.82 -37.42
C GLY A 10 7.99 -17.45 -37.92
N ASP A 11 6.81 -16.99 -37.54
CA ASP A 11 6.34 -15.67 -37.87
C ASP A 11 7.01 -14.61 -36.99
N VAL A 12 7.40 -13.50 -37.58
CA VAL A 12 7.99 -12.38 -36.85
C VAL A 12 6.88 -11.45 -36.39
N ALA A 13 6.63 -11.46 -35.09
CA ALA A 13 5.70 -10.52 -34.48
C ALA A 13 6.32 -9.11 -34.45
N THR A 14 5.64 -8.13 -35.01
CA THR A 14 6.08 -6.74 -34.94
C THR A 14 5.68 -6.14 -33.60
N VAL A 15 6.70 -5.75 -32.84
CA VAL A 15 6.50 -5.04 -31.55
C VAL A 15 6.21 -3.58 -31.82
N LYS A 16 5.07 -3.10 -31.34
CA LYS A 16 4.67 -1.69 -31.45
C LYS A 16 4.87 -0.98 -30.12
N ALA A 17 5.43 0.20 -30.14
CA ALA A 17 5.54 1.03 -28.94
C ALA A 17 4.25 1.80 -28.69
N SER A 18 3.90 1.99 -27.41
CA SER A 18 2.86 2.94 -27.04
C SER A 18 3.35 4.36 -27.40
N PRO A 19 2.57 5.13 -28.15
CA PRO A 19 3.02 6.43 -28.66
C PRO A 19 3.28 7.47 -27.59
N VAL A 20 2.78 7.27 -26.37
CA VAL A 20 2.84 8.28 -25.29
C VAL A 20 3.70 7.84 -24.11
N ALA A 21 3.61 6.58 -23.69
CA ALA A 21 4.31 6.08 -22.50
C ALA A 21 5.57 5.26 -22.83
N GLY A 22 5.86 5.01 -24.11
CA GLY A 22 7.04 4.25 -24.52
C GLY A 22 6.96 2.74 -24.26
N ARG A 23 5.87 2.23 -23.69
CA ARG A 23 5.70 0.81 -23.45
C ARG A 23 5.46 0.10 -24.78
N LEU A 24 6.12 -1.04 -24.98
CA LEU A 24 5.93 -1.86 -26.15
C LEU A 24 4.57 -2.57 -26.10
N THR A 25 3.90 -2.70 -27.25
CA THR A 25 2.63 -3.41 -27.36
C THR A 25 2.76 -4.92 -27.32
N ALA A 26 3.94 -5.45 -27.69
CA ALA A 26 4.23 -6.86 -27.49
C ALA A 26 4.75 -7.11 -26.10
N VAL A 27 4.35 -8.24 -25.54
CA VAL A 27 4.79 -8.69 -24.21
C VAL A 27 5.90 -9.75 -24.39
N TYR A 28 6.73 -9.89 -23.35
CA TYR A 28 7.95 -10.67 -23.44
C TYR A 28 7.83 -12.12 -22.95
N SER A 29 6.67 -12.51 -22.44
CA SER A 29 6.43 -13.85 -21.94
C SER A 29 5.02 -14.33 -22.29
N GLU A 30 4.84 -15.64 -22.31
CA GLU A 30 3.52 -16.25 -22.52
C GLU A 30 2.51 -15.86 -21.44
N VAL A 31 2.99 -15.72 -20.19
CA VAL A 31 2.16 -15.24 -19.08
C VAL A 31 1.62 -13.84 -19.37
N GLN A 32 2.46 -12.91 -19.76
CA GLN A 32 2.03 -11.55 -20.08
C GLN A 32 1.09 -11.52 -21.30
N THR A 33 1.40 -12.31 -22.33
CA THR A 33 0.53 -12.42 -23.51
C THR A 33 -0.87 -12.92 -23.16
N SER A 34 -0.95 -13.98 -22.38
CA SER A 34 -2.24 -14.56 -21.96
C SER A 34 -3.05 -13.61 -21.08
N ARG A 35 -2.38 -12.74 -20.32
CA ARG A 35 -3.03 -11.77 -19.42
C ARG A 35 -3.64 -10.58 -20.15
N ILE A 36 -3.04 -10.15 -21.25
CA ILE A 36 -3.54 -8.98 -22.00
C ILE A 36 -4.96 -9.21 -22.55
N ASP A 37 -5.23 -10.39 -23.07
CA ASP A 37 -6.50 -10.73 -23.69
C ASP A 37 -7.44 -11.49 -22.74
N HIS A 38 -7.01 -11.71 -21.51
CA HIS A 38 -7.84 -12.39 -20.51
C HIS A 38 -9.04 -11.53 -20.09
N ALA A 39 -10.24 -12.06 -20.30
CA ALA A 39 -11.44 -11.41 -19.81
C ALA A 39 -11.53 -11.54 -18.28
N LEU A 40 -11.38 -10.42 -17.59
CA LEU A 40 -11.45 -10.38 -16.13
C LEU A 40 -12.89 -10.62 -15.66
N PRO A 41 -13.10 -11.48 -14.64
CA PRO A 41 -14.43 -11.67 -14.07
C PRO A 41 -14.91 -10.41 -13.35
N LEU A 42 -16.21 -10.22 -13.33
CA LEU A 42 -16.88 -9.16 -12.60
C LEU A 42 -17.90 -9.75 -11.61
N PRO A 43 -18.16 -9.06 -10.49
CA PRO A 43 -19.31 -9.37 -9.65
C PRO A 43 -20.61 -9.41 -10.45
N SER A 44 -21.49 -10.34 -10.12
CA SER A 44 -22.76 -10.51 -10.85
C SER A 44 -23.59 -9.24 -10.91
N VAL A 45 -23.57 -8.44 -9.84
CA VAL A 45 -24.29 -7.17 -9.79
C VAL A 45 -23.81 -6.18 -10.86
N LEU A 46 -22.53 -6.22 -11.26
CA LEU A 46 -21.98 -5.37 -12.30
C LEU A 46 -22.25 -5.90 -13.72
N ARG A 47 -22.47 -7.20 -13.87
CA ARG A 47 -22.77 -7.81 -15.18
C ARG A 47 -24.24 -7.73 -15.57
N ASN A 48 -25.11 -7.52 -14.61
CA ASN A 48 -26.55 -7.49 -14.78
C ASN A 48 -27.08 -6.08 -14.52
N PRO A 49 -28.33 -5.78 -14.90
CA PRO A 49 -28.96 -4.51 -14.53
C PRO A 49 -28.98 -4.30 -13.02
N PHE A 50 -28.66 -3.12 -12.59
CA PHE A 50 -28.61 -2.73 -11.18
C PHE A 50 -29.23 -1.35 -10.93
N LYS A 51 -29.54 -1.09 -9.68
CA LYS A 51 -29.81 0.25 -9.16
C LYS A 51 -28.90 0.54 -7.97
N ILE A 52 -28.71 1.81 -7.67
CA ILE A 52 -27.96 2.24 -6.49
C ILE A 52 -28.94 2.63 -5.40
N VAL A 53 -28.77 2.03 -4.22
CA VAL A 53 -29.53 2.37 -3.02
C VAL A 53 -28.63 3.03 -2.00
N ASP A 54 -29.16 4.02 -1.29
CA ASP A 54 -28.45 4.68 -0.22
C ASP A 54 -28.51 3.85 1.06
N GLY A 55 -27.37 3.78 1.77
CA GLY A 55 -27.26 3.21 3.09
C GLY A 55 -27.65 4.23 4.18
N PRO A 56 -27.38 3.91 5.45
CA PRO A 56 -27.62 4.85 6.53
C PRO A 56 -26.67 6.06 6.44
N PRO A 57 -27.04 7.21 7.04
CA PRO A 57 -26.14 8.34 7.16
C PRO A 57 -24.82 7.94 7.83
N SER A 58 -23.71 8.52 7.37
CA SER A 58 -22.38 8.24 7.89
C SER A 58 -21.94 9.28 8.90
N SER A 59 -20.86 9.00 9.61
CA SER A 59 -20.19 9.91 10.53
C SER A 59 -18.70 10.02 10.14
N ALA A 60 -17.81 10.11 11.12
CA ALA A 60 -16.36 10.12 10.91
C ALA A 60 -15.71 9.04 11.79
N ALA A 61 -14.47 8.70 11.49
CA ALA A 61 -13.70 7.75 12.29
C ALA A 61 -13.32 8.33 13.66
N GLY A 62 -13.17 9.66 13.73
CA GLY A 62 -12.92 10.40 14.97
C GLY A 62 -13.28 11.87 14.80
N ASN A 63 -13.52 12.56 15.93
CA ASN A 63 -13.82 13.98 15.95
C ASN A 63 -14.89 14.43 14.93
N PRO A 64 -16.09 13.85 14.94
CA PRO A 64 -17.09 14.11 13.90
C PRO A 64 -17.48 15.59 13.77
N ASP A 65 -17.51 16.34 14.86
CA ASP A 65 -17.83 17.77 14.83
C ASP A 65 -16.77 18.57 14.05
N GLU A 66 -15.50 18.24 14.20
CA GLU A 66 -14.43 18.90 13.46
C GLU A 66 -14.44 18.50 11.98
N ILE A 67 -14.72 17.23 11.69
CA ILE A 67 -14.86 16.76 10.29
C ILE A 67 -16.07 17.43 9.63
N ALA A 68 -17.18 17.60 10.32
CA ALA A 68 -18.36 18.30 9.81
C ALA A 68 -18.05 19.76 9.45
N LYS A 69 -17.21 20.44 10.21
CA LYS A 69 -16.76 21.81 9.90
C LYS A 69 -15.87 21.86 8.66
N LEU A 70 -15.03 20.86 8.46
CA LEU A 70 -14.12 20.80 7.31
C LEU A 70 -14.84 20.38 6.02
N PHE A 71 -15.89 19.59 6.12
CA PHE A 71 -16.66 19.04 4.99
C PHE A 71 -18.16 19.32 5.15
N PRO A 72 -18.59 20.61 5.16
CA PRO A 72 -19.98 20.96 5.44
C PRO A 72 -20.97 20.44 4.39
N ASN A 73 -20.52 20.20 3.15
CA ASN A 73 -21.39 19.71 2.08
C ASN A 73 -21.39 18.18 1.95
N LEU A 74 -20.36 17.50 2.43
CA LEU A 74 -20.20 16.04 2.28
C LEU A 74 -20.45 15.26 3.57
N PHE A 75 -20.20 15.88 4.72
CA PHE A 75 -20.32 15.17 6.00
C PHE A 75 -21.72 14.61 6.21
N GLY A 76 -21.79 13.37 6.67
CA GLY A 76 -23.05 12.71 6.98
C GLY A 76 -23.72 12.03 5.79
N GLN A 77 -23.18 12.15 4.58
CA GLN A 77 -23.78 11.51 3.42
C GLN A 77 -23.82 9.98 3.57
N PRO A 78 -24.86 9.32 3.00
CA PRO A 78 -24.96 7.87 3.08
C PRO A 78 -23.91 7.18 2.20
N SER A 79 -23.60 5.92 2.54
CA SER A 79 -22.93 5.01 1.62
C SER A 79 -23.87 4.68 0.45
N ALA A 80 -23.29 4.21 -0.63
CA ALA A 80 -24.04 3.73 -1.80
C ALA A 80 -23.79 2.23 -1.98
N MET A 81 -24.83 1.48 -2.35
CA MET A 81 -24.73 0.05 -2.65
C MET A 81 -25.44 -0.25 -3.96
N LEU A 82 -24.78 -1.02 -4.82
CA LEU A 82 -25.39 -1.55 -6.04
C LEU A 82 -26.18 -2.79 -5.69
N VAL A 83 -27.45 -2.83 -6.11
CA VAL A 83 -28.33 -3.98 -5.92
C VAL A 83 -28.94 -4.39 -7.27
N PRO A 84 -29.23 -5.70 -7.48
CA PRO A 84 -29.88 -6.15 -8.72
C PRO A 84 -31.20 -5.42 -8.97
N ASN A 85 -31.50 -5.18 -10.23
CA ASN A 85 -32.74 -4.53 -10.67
C ASN A 85 -33.22 -5.18 -11.98
N GLY A 86 -34.52 -5.12 -12.26
CA GLY A 86 -35.10 -5.71 -13.49
C GLY A 86 -34.66 -4.99 -14.79
N ALA A 87 -34.28 -3.73 -14.70
CA ALA A 87 -33.72 -2.93 -15.78
C ALA A 87 -32.72 -1.92 -15.20
N ASP A 88 -31.78 -1.46 -16.01
CA ASP A 88 -30.87 -0.40 -15.55
C ASP A 88 -31.64 0.87 -15.20
N SER A 89 -31.40 1.39 -14.02
CA SER A 89 -31.99 2.65 -13.56
C SER A 89 -31.21 3.86 -14.05
N ILE A 90 -30.01 3.66 -14.62
CA ILE A 90 -29.14 4.70 -15.12
C ILE A 90 -29.25 4.73 -16.64
N GLY A 91 -29.57 5.91 -17.20
CA GLY A 91 -29.76 6.06 -18.63
C GLY A 91 -28.48 5.76 -19.43
N SER A 92 -28.54 4.78 -20.33
CA SER A 92 -27.41 4.39 -21.18
C SER A 92 -27.01 5.42 -22.24
N ASP A 93 -27.86 6.42 -22.47
CA ASP A 93 -27.64 7.42 -23.52
C ASP A 93 -26.79 8.62 -23.05
N GLN A 94 -26.46 8.69 -21.78
CA GLN A 94 -25.63 9.76 -21.23
C GLN A 94 -24.17 9.54 -21.59
N LYS A 95 -23.58 10.50 -22.30
CA LYS A 95 -22.14 10.55 -22.59
C LYS A 95 -21.44 11.27 -21.47
N LEU A 96 -20.42 10.64 -20.89
CA LEU A 96 -19.65 11.17 -19.78
C LEU A 96 -18.24 11.54 -20.21
N LYS A 97 -17.71 12.58 -19.60
CA LYS A 97 -16.30 12.96 -19.68
C LYS A 97 -15.69 12.76 -18.31
N ILE A 98 -14.86 11.73 -18.16
CA ILE A 98 -14.28 11.31 -16.88
C ILE A 98 -12.77 11.47 -16.94
N GLY A 99 -12.21 12.01 -15.88
CA GLY A 99 -10.76 12.05 -15.66
C GLY A 99 -10.33 10.95 -14.68
N VAL A 100 -9.13 10.42 -14.88
CA VAL A 100 -8.50 9.50 -13.92
C VAL A 100 -7.08 9.97 -13.63
N VAL A 101 -6.67 9.84 -12.37
CA VAL A 101 -5.33 10.19 -11.90
C VAL A 101 -4.79 9.11 -11.00
N LEU A 102 -3.49 8.80 -11.19
CA LEU A 102 -2.73 7.91 -10.30
C LEU A 102 -1.93 8.79 -9.34
N SER A 103 -2.21 8.68 -8.05
CA SER A 103 -1.64 9.55 -7.02
C SER A 103 -0.86 8.77 -5.98
N GLY A 104 0.33 9.24 -5.66
CA GLY A 104 1.23 8.61 -4.70
C GLY A 104 2.14 7.55 -5.31
N GLY A 105 2.71 6.69 -4.46
CA GLY A 105 3.55 5.56 -4.90
C GLY A 105 2.73 4.51 -5.64
N GLN A 106 3.37 3.85 -6.58
CA GLN A 106 2.68 2.82 -7.37
C GLN A 106 2.36 1.56 -6.57
N ALA A 107 1.41 0.78 -7.08
CA ALA A 107 1.04 -0.53 -6.57
C ALA A 107 0.57 -1.42 -7.72
N PRO A 108 0.69 -2.75 -7.59
CA PRO A 108 0.19 -3.67 -8.61
C PRO A 108 -1.33 -3.55 -8.77
N GLY A 109 -1.81 -3.27 -9.96
CA GLY A 109 -3.23 -3.21 -10.26
C GLY A 109 -3.80 -1.86 -10.68
N GLY A 110 -3.00 -0.78 -10.66
CA GLY A 110 -3.49 0.54 -11.09
C GLY A 110 -4.05 0.54 -12.50
N HIS A 111 -3.40 -0.13 -13.42
CA HIS A 111 -3.89 -0.27 -14.81
C HIS A 111 -5.19 -1.06 -14.89
N ASN A 112 -5.41 -2.01 -13.97
CA ASN A 112 -6.67 -2.76 -13.92
C ASN A 112 -7.84 -1.87 -13.47
N VAL A 113 -7.61 -0.93 -12.57
CA VAL A 113 -8.62 0.06 -12.19
C VAL A 113 -9.00 0.93 -13.39
N ILE A 114 -8.00 1.42 -14.12
CA ILE A 114 -8.22 2.24 -15.32
C ILE A 114 -8.97 1.44 -16.39
N SER A 115 -8.58 0.18 -16.63
CA SER A 115 -9.30 -0.71 -17.57
C SER A 115 -10.74 -0.93 -17.12
N GLY A 116 -10.98 -1.07 -15.81
CA GLY A 116 -12.30 -1.27 -15.25
C GLY A 116 -13.24 -0.09 -15.52
N ILE A 117 -12.80 1.13 -15.23
CA ILE A 117 -13.63 2.31 -15.52
C ILE A 117 -13.79 2.54 -17.01
N PHE A 118 -12.74 2.31 -17.79
CA PHE A 118 -12.83 2.40 -19.26
C PHE A 118 -13.88 1.44 -19.81
N ASP A 119 -13.84 0.18 -19.39
CA ASP A 119 -14.79 -0.82 -19.87
C ASP A 119 -16.23 -0.53 -19.41
N TYR A 120 -16.41 0.00 -18.19
CA TYR A 120 -17.72 0.49 -17.75
C TYR A 120 -18.28 1.54 -18.73
N LEU A 121 -17.46 2.53 -19.08
CA LEU A 121 -17.88 3.59 -19.98
C LEU A 121 -18.23 3.05 -21.38
N GLN A 122 -17.47 2.08 -21.89
CA GLN A 122 -17.77 1.45 -23.18
C GLN A 122 -19.06 0.60 -23.14
N ASP A 123 -19.30 -0.09 -22.02
CA ASP A 123 -20.43 -0.99 -21.89
C ASP A 123 -21.75 -0.26 -21.57
N ARG A 124 -21.68 0.75 -20.71
CA ARG A 124 -22.84 1.36 -20.04
C ARG A 124 -23.09 2.83 -20.37
N ALA A 125 -22.14 3.51 -20.95
CA ALA A 125 -22.22 4.94 -21.27
C ALA A 125 -21.52 5.22 -22.60
N LYS A 126 -21.98 4.58 -23.66
CA LYS A 126 -21.34 4.62 -24.99
C LYS A 126 -21.12 6.06 -25.48
N GLY A 127 -19.96 6.31 -26.09
CA GLY A 127 -19.56 7.63 -26.55
C GLY A 127 -18.91 8.50 -25.48
N SER A 128 -18.73 7.97 -24.26
CA SER A 128 -17.99 8.67 -23.20
C SER A 128 -16.50 8.73 -23.50
N ILE A 129 -15.83 9.71 -22.90
CA ILE A 129 -14.39 9.93 -23.04
C ILE A 129 -13.74 9.76 -21.68
N LEU A 130 -12.61 9.03 -21.65
CA LEU A 130 -11.76 8.90 -20.46
C LEU A 130 -10.46 9.67 -20.69
N TYR A 131 -10.17 10.62 -19.81
CA TYR A 131 -8.92 11.37 -19.79
C TYR A 131 -8.01 10.83 -18.70
N GLY A 132 -6.75 10.57 -19.02
CA GLY A 132 -5.72 10.25 -18.04
C GLY A 132 -4.86 11.48 -17.74
N PHE A 133 -4.84 11.93 -16.48
CA PHE A 133 -3.97 13.02 -16.08
C PHE A 133 -2.55 12.50 -15.84
N ARG A 134 -1.57 13.13 -16.49
CA ARG A 134 -0.20 12.66 -16.51
C ARG A 134 0.61 13.19 -15.32
N GLY A 135 1.35 12.28 -14.67
CA GLY A 135 2.25 12.65 -13.58
C GLY A 135 1.57 12.93 -12.25
N GLY A 136 0.39 12.38 -12.03
CA GLY A 136 -0.34 12.54 -10.77
C GLY A 136 -1.14 13.83 -10.68
N PRO A 137 -1.44 14.32 -9.46
CA PRO A 137 -2.25 15.54 -9.25
C PRO A 137 -1.70 16.79 -9.93
N ALA A 138 -0.38 16.89 -10.13
CA ALA A 138 0.21 17.97 -10.93
C ALA A 138 -0.36 18.02 -12.34
N GLY A 139 -0.72 16.88 -12.93
CA GLY A 139 -1.37 16.80 -14.23
C GLY A 139 -2.75 17.45 -14.23
N ILE A 140 -3.49 17.35 -13.14
CA ILE A 140 -4.78 18.04 -12.97
C ILE A 140 -4.55 19.56 -12.91
N MET A 141 -3.65 20.02 -12.06
CA MET A 141 -3.36 21.46 -11.89
C MET A 141 -2.85 22.12 -13.15
N LYS A 142 -2.00 21.42 -13.90
CA LYS A 142 -1.36 21.93 -15.12
C LYS A 142 -2.13 21.60 -16.41
N CYS A 143 -3.28 20.94 -16.29
CA CYS A 143 -4.09 20.45 -17.41
C CYS A 143 -3.28 19.60 -18.41
N LYS A 144 -2.44 18.70 -17.88
CA LYS A 144 -1.66 17.73 -18.67
C LYS A 144 -2.37 16.38 -18.69
N TYR A 145 -2.92 16.04 -19.82
CA TYR A 145 -3.75 14.85 -19.97
C TYR A 145 -3.52 14.18 -21.32
N VAL A 146 -4.02 12.98 -21.42
CA VAL A 146 -4.12 12.19 -22.65
C VAL A 146 -5.50 11.54 -22.68
N GLU A 147 -6.09 11.44 -23.87
CA GLU A 147 -7.30 10.65 -24.04
C GLU A 147 -6.95 9.16 -24.02
N LEU A 148 -7.58 8.41 -23.11
CA LEU A 148 -7.37 6.98 -22.98
C LEU A 148 -8.35 6.26 -23.91
N THR A 149 -7.83 5.79 -25.04
CA THR A 149 -8.56 4.99 -26.02
C THR A 149 -8.31 3.50 -25.80
N ALA A 150 -9.09 2.65 -26.46
CA ALA A 150 -8.86 1.20 -26.41
C ALA A 150 -7.44 0.82 -26.84
N ASP A 151 -6.92 1.43 -27.91
CA ASP A 151 -5.57 1.19 -28.40
C ASP A 151 -4.49 1.67 -27.42
N TYR A 152 -4.73 2.80 -26.77
CA TYR A 152 -3.81 3.33 -25.77
C TYR A 152 -3.70 2.41 -24.54
N ILE A 153 -4.83 1.89 -24.07
CA ILE A 153 -4.92 1.05 -22.86
C ILE A 153 -4.42 -0.37 -23.13
N TYR A 154 -4.60 -0.89 -24.34
CA TYR A 154 -4.37 -2.30 -24.66
C TYR A 154 -3.02 -2.87 -24.16
N PRO A 155 -1.85 -2.22 -24.37
CA PRO A 155 -0.58 -2.80 -23.92
C PRO A 155 -0.42 -2.82 -22.40
N TYR A 156 -1.29 -2.14 -21.67
CA TYR A 156 -1.27 -2.07 -20.20
C TYR A 156 -2.28 -3.00 -19.54
N ARG A 157 -3.19 -3.60 -20.32
CA ARG A 157 -4.24 -4.43 -19.76
C ARG A 157 -3.67 -5.57 -18.95
N ASN A 158 -4.06 -5.62 -17.67
CA ASN A 158 -3.68 -6.67 -16.74
C ASN A 158 -2.16 -6.87 -16.58
N GLN A 159 -1.38 -5.81 -16.77
CA GLN A 159 0.08 -5.85 -16.68
C GLN A 159 0.62 -5.22 -15.39
N GLY A 160 -0.23 -4.59 -14.58
CA GLY A 160 0.18 -3.90 -13.35
C GLY A 160 0.93 -2.59 -13.60
N GLY A 161 1.25 -1.90 -12.53
CA GLY A 161 2.02 -0.66 -12.57
C GLY A 161 1.17 0.60 -12.71
N PHE A 162 1.85 1.74 -12.81
CA PHE A 162 1.30 3.09 -12.92
C PHE A 162 1.85 3.85 -14.13
N ASP A 163 2.62 3.20 -14.97
CA ASP A 163 3.35 3.85 -16.06
C ASP A 163 2.49 4.22 -17.28
N MET A 164 1.21 3.82 -17.32
CA MET A 164 0.28 4.24 -18.37
C MET A 164 0.16 5.76 -18.45
N ILE A 165 0.01 6.43 -17.31
CA ILE A 165 -0.10 7.88 -17.20
C ILE A 165 0.86 8.47 -16.15
N CYS A 166 1.68 7.65 -15.53
CA CYS A 166 2.59 8.00 -14.45
C CYS A 166 1.85 8.53 -13.20
N SER A 167 2.55 8.62 -12.09
CA SER A 167 2.00 9.12 -10.83
C SER A 167 2.85 10.24 -10.26
N GLY A 168 2.33 10.92 -9.25
CA GLY A 168 3.05 11.95 -8.51
C GLY A 168 2.51 12.11 -7.11
N ARG A 169 3.28 12.81 -6.27
CA ARG A 169 2.95 13.03 -4.85
C ARG A 169 2.48 14.45 -4.54
N ASP A 170 2.25 15.25 -5.58
CA ASP A 170 1.71 16.59 -5.41
C ASP A 170 0.35 16.54 -4.75
N LYS A 171 0.04 17.59 -3.99
CA LYS A 171 -1.25 17.74 -3.31
C LYS A 171 -1.93 19.01 -3.78
N ILE A 172 -3.25 18.96 -3.86
CA ILE A 172 -4.09 20.12 -4.14
C ILE A 172 -4.59 20.63 -2.78
N GLU A 173 -3.90 21.62 -2.23
CA GLU A 173 -4.16 22.10 -0.85
C GLU A 173 -4.39 23.60 -0.76
N THR A 174 -3.70 24.40 -1.58
CA THR A 174 -3.82 25.85 -1.54
C THR A 174 -5.00 26.35 -2.35
N PRO A 175 -5.57 27.54 -2.05
CA PRO A 175 -6.64 28.12 -2.86
C PRO A 175 -6.29 28.25 -4.34
N GLU A 176 -5.05 28.58 -4.68
CA GLU A 176 -4.58 28.64 -6.06
C GLU A 176 -4.58 27.28 -6.75
N GLN A 177 -4.16 26.24 -6.04
CA GLN A 177 -4.17 24.87 -6.56
C GLN A 177 -5.59 24.37 -6.79
N PHE A 178 -6.53 24.65 -5.89
CA PHE A 178 -7.95 24.35 -6.10
C PHE A 178 -8.50 25.08 -7.31
N LYS A 179 -8.15 26.33 -7.49
CA LYS A 179 -8.55 27.11 -8.66
C LYS A 179 -8.04 26.49 -9.97
N GLN A 180 -6.78 26.06 -9.99
CA GLN A 180 -6.21 25.37 -11.15
C GLN A 180 -6.97 24.07 -11.46
N ALA A 181 -7.32 23.28 -10.44
CA ALA A 181 -8.11 22.07 -10.62
C ALA A 181 -9.51 22.36 -11.13
N GLU A 182 -10.17 23.42 -10.65
CA GLU A 182 -11.47 23.87 -11.14
C GLU A 182 -11.41 24.29 -12.61
N GLU A 183 -10.39 25.05 -12.99
CA GLU A 183 -10.19 25.50 -14.38
C GLU A 183 -10.01 24.31 -15.32
N THR A 184 -9.25 23.30 -14.91
CA THR A 184 -9.09 22.06 -15.68
C THR A 184 -10.40 21.30 -15.81
N ALA A 185 -11.14 21.13 -14.72
CA ALA A 185 -12.43 20.44 -14.73
C ALA A 185 -13.44 21.15 -15.66
N MET A 186 -13.46 22.47 -15.63
CA MET A 186 -14.34 23.26 -16.51
C MET A 186 -13.88 23.23 -17.97
N LYS A 187 -12.59 23.37 -18.24
CA LYS A 187 -12.03 23.34 -19.59
C LYS A 187 -12.30 22.02 -20.30
N LEU A 188 -12.17 20.91 -19.60
CA LEU A 188 -12.43 19.57 -20.14
C LEU A 188 -13.90 19.17 -20.01
N ASP A 189 -14.72 20.01 -19.40
CA ASP A 189 -16.14 19.74 -19.15
C ASP A 189 -16.35 18.40 -18.44
N LEU A 190 -15.57 18.13 -17.38
CA LEU A 190 -15.58 16.86 -16.69
C LEU A 190 -16.88 16.63 -15.91
N ASP A 191 -17.49 15.48 -16.12
CA ASP A 191 -18.59 14.95 -15.31
C ASP A 191 -18.07 14.28 -14.03
N GLY A 192 -16.88 13.74 -14.07
CA GLY A 192 -16.29 13.05 -12.94
C GLY A 192 -14.79 12.94 -12.98
N LEU A 193 -14.23 12.63 -11.81
CA LEU A 193 -12.80 12.39 -11.58
C LEU A 193 -12.65 11.19 -10.66
N LEU A 194 -11.84 10.22 -11.08
CA LEU A 194 -11.45 9.09 -10.25
C LEU A 194 -10.00 9.30 -9.77
N VAL A 195 -9.83 9.35 -8.45
CA VAL A 195 -8.51 9.49 -7.80
C VAL A 195 -8.10 8.14 -7.25
N ILE A 196 -7.06 7.56 -7.85
CA ILE A 196 -6.50 6.26 -7.44
C ILE A 196 -5.28 6.53 -6.56
N GLY A 197 -5.36 6.23 -5.28
CA GLY A 197 -4.25 6.51 -4.37
C GLY A 197 -4.47 6.02 -2.96
N GLY A 198 -3.51 6.34 -2.10
CA GLY A 198 -3.52 5.98 -0.68
C GLY A 198 -4.34 6.92 0.19
N ASP A 199 -4.04 6.93 1.48
CA ASP A 199 -4.74 7.75 2.47
C ASP A 199 -4.67 9.26 2.16
N ASP A 200 -3.48 9.80 1.91
CA ASP A 200 -3.31 11.22 1.56
C ASP A 200 -4.04 11.59 0.27
N SER A 201 -3.98 10.73 -0.73
CA SER A 201 -4.64 10.95 -2.02
C SER A 201 -6.15 10.92 -1.91
N ASN A 202 -6.70 10.00 -1.11
CA ASN A 202 -8.13 9.92 -0.86
C ASN A 202 -8.62 11.05 0.04
N THR A 203 -7.81 11.54 0.97
CA THR A 203 -8.10 12.79 1.71
C THR A 203 -8.21 13.96 0.73
N ASN A 204 -7.26 14.07 -0.19
CA ASN A 204 -7.28 15.12 -1.21
C ASN A 204 -8.47 14.98 -2.17
N ALA A 205 -8.86 13.75 -2.52
CA ALA A 205 -10.07 13.50 -3.32
C ALA A 205 -11.32 14.04 -2.61
N CYS A 206 -11.43 13.83 -1.31
CA CYS A 206 -12.54 14.36 -0.52
C CYS A 206 -12.55 15.89 -0.45
N LEU A 207 -11.39 16.51 -0.29
CA LEU A 207 -11.26 17.97 -0.34
C LEU A 207 -11.65 18.53 -1.69
N LEU A 208 -11.27 17.88 -2.80
CA LEU A 208 -11.71 18.25 -4.14
C LEU A 208 -13.23 18.12 -4.31
N ALA A 209 -13.81 17.02 -3.85
CA ALA A 209 -15.26 16.80 -3.90
C ALA A 209 -16.02 17.89 -3.13
N GLU A 210 -15.56 18.24 -1.93
CA GLU A 210 -16.13 19.31 -1.12
C GLU A 210 -16.04 20.65 -1.82
N ASN A 211 -14.86 20.99 -2.36
CA ASN A 211 -14.63 22.25 -3.06
C ASN A 211 -15.50 22.37 -4.32
N PHE A 212 -15.59 21.32 -5.12
CA PHE A 212 -16.39 21.33 -6.35
C PHE A 212 -17.88 21.47 -6.04
N ARG A 213 -18.36 20.77 -5.00
CA ARG A 213 -19.77 20.90 -4.57
C ARG A 213 -20.08 22.29 -4.02
N ALA A 214 -19.19 22.86 -3.20
CA ALA A 214 -19.34 24.21 -2.66
C ALA A 214 -19.40 25.28 -3.76
N LYS A 215 -18.73 25.07 -4.88
CA LYS A 215 -18.70 25.98 -6.03
C LYS A 215 -19.67 25.61 -7.16
N ASN A 216 -20.55 24.66 -6.92
CA ASN A 216 -21.55 24.19 -7.88
C ASN A 216 -20.98 23.70 -9.21
N LEU A 217 -19.77 23.13 -9.21
CA LEU A 217 -19.24 22.43 -10.36
C LEU A 217 -19.93 21.08 -10.51
N LYS A 218 -20.19 20.69 -11.77
CA LYS A 218 -20.82 19.37 -12.04
C LYS A 218 -19.89 18.18 -11.81
N THR A 219 -18.58 18.40 -11.75
CA THR A 219 -17.58 17.35 -11.62
C THR A 219 -17.69 16.62 -10.28
N GLN A 220 -18.01 15.34 -10.34
CA GLN A 220 -18.07 14.46 -9.17
C GLN A 220 -16.69 13.83 -8.94
N VAL A 221 -16.33 13.54 -7.69
CA VAL A 221 -15.04 12.95 -7.36
C VAL A 221 -15.24 11.67 -6.55
N ILE A 222 -14.66 10.58 -7.05
CA ILE A 222 -14.65 9.27 -6.40
C ILE A 222 -13.19 8.86 -6.16
N GLY A 223 -12.90 8.30 -4.97
CA GLY A 223 -11.60 7.73 -4.64
C GLY A 223 -11.55 6.22 -4.89
N CYS A 224 -10.34 5.69 -4.98
CA CYS A 224 -10.07 4.26 -5.09
C CYS A 224 -8.96 3.87 -4.10
N PRO A 225 -9.15 2.81 -3.29
CA PRO A 225 -8.21 2.47 -2.22
C PRO A 225 -6.98 1.74 -2.75
N LYS A 226 -5.85 2.42 -2.77
CA LYS A 226 -4.55 1.91 -3.18
C LYS A 226 -3.55 2.04 -2.05
N THR A 227 -2.95 0.97 -1.60
CA THR A 227 -1.66 0.93 -0.92
C THR A 227 -1.19 -0.50 -0.77
N ILE A 228 0.12 -0.74 -0.91
CA ILE A 228 0.68 -2.04 -0.56
C ILE A 228 0.77 -2.24 0.96
N ASP A 229 0.74 -1.16 1.73
CA ASP A 229 0.99 -1.19 3.19
C ASP A 229 -0.17 -1.81 3.98
N GLY A 230 -1.36 -1.90 3.40
CA GLY A 230 -2.53 -2.49 4.07
C GLY A 230 -3.18 -1.60 5.12
N ASP A 231 -2.79 -0.34 5.23
CA ASP A 231 -3.25 0.60 6.26
C ASP A 231 -4.44 1.48 5.85
N LEU A 232 -4.88 1.39 4.61
CA LEU A 232 -6.11 2.02 4.13
C LEU A 232 -7.21 0.95 4.04
N LYS A 233 -7.91 0.76 5.13
CA LYS A 233 -9.03 -0.18 5.21
C LYS A 233 -10.01 0.18 6.30
N CYS A 234 -11.24 -0.27 6.12
CA CYS A 234 -12.32 -0.22 7.10
C CYS A 234 -13.25 -1.41 6.85
N LYS A 235 -14.37 -1.48 7.56
CA LYS A 235 -15.35 -2.57 7.38
C LYS A 235 -15.82 -2.70 5.93
N GLU A 236 -16.11 -1.58 5.28
CA GLU A 236 -16.65 -1.52 3.92
C GLU A 236 -15.55 -1.58 2.85
N VAL A 237 -14.30 -1.33 3.22
CA VAL A 237 -13.11 -1.45 2.39
C VAL A 237 -12.14 -2.42 3.07
N PRO A 238 -12.36 -3.75 2.92
CA PRO A 238 -11.64 -4.76 3.70
C PRO A 238 -10.14 -4.82 3.43
N THR A 239 -9.72 -4.36 2.26
CA THR A 239 -8.31 -4.26 1.88
C THR A 239 -8.12 -3.16 0.84
N SER A 240 -6.90 -2.67 0.70
CA SER A 240 -6.49 -1.83 -0.43
C SER A 240 -5.75 -2.66 -1.46
N PHE A 241 -5.89 -2.30 -2.74
CA PHE A 241 -5.24 -3.08 -3.78
C PHE A 241 -3.72 -2.92 -3.76
N GLY A 242 -3.04 -3.95 -4.18
CA GLY A 242 -1.58 -4.05 -4.20
C GLY A 242 -1.00 -4.78 -3.00
N PHE A 243 -1.71 -4.84 -1.88
CA PHE A 243 -1.27 -5.55 -0.67
C PHE A 243 -1.09 -7.05 -0.91
N ASP A 244 -2.08 -7.71 -1.51
CA ASP A 244 -2.05 -9.15 -1.78
C ASP A 244 -0.84 -9.51 -2.66
N THR A 245 -0.65 -8.77 -3.75
CA THR A 245 0.46 -9.01 -4.68
C THR A 245 1.82 -8.75 -4.03
N ALA A 246 1.99 -7.61 -3.37
CA ALA A 246 3.26 -7.26 -2.73
C ALA A 246 3.66 -8.30 -1.68
N CYS A 247 2.72 -8.72 -0.84
CA CYS A 247 2.97 -9.73 0.18
C CYS A 247 3.36 -11.08 -0.42
N LYS A 248 2.72 -11.49 -1.52
CA LYS A 248 3.08 -12.74 -2.21
C LYS A 248 4.44 -12.68 -2.88
N ILE A 249 4.81 -11.54 -3.45
CA ILE A 249 6.16 -11.32 -4.00
C ILE A 249 7.21 -11.45 -2.90
N TYR A 250 7.00 -10.76 -1.79
CA TYR A 250 7.94 -10.83 -0.66
C TYR A 250 7.99 -12.23 -0.04
N ALA A 251 6.86 -12.92 0.06
CA ALA A 251 6.80 -14.29 0.59
C ALA A 251 7.59 -15.27 -0.29
N GLU A 252 7.52 -15.13 -1.61
CA GLU A 252 8.38 -15.91 -2.53
C GLU A 252 9.85 -15.67 -2.25
N MET A 253 10.27 -14.41 -2.15
CA MET A 253 11.66 -14.03 -1.87
C MET A 253 12.13 -14.53 -0.51
N ILE A 254 11.29 -14.42 0.51
CA ILE A 254 11.57 -14.95 1.87
C ILE A 254 11.74 -16.46 1.83
N GLY A 255 10.85 -17.15 1.11
CA GLY A 255 10.94 -18.60 0.93
C GLY A 255 12.27 -19.03 0.32
N ASN A 256 12.77 -18.29 -0.69
CA ASN A 256 14.07 -18.55 -1.28
C ASN A 256 15.21 -18.33 -0.27
N VAL A 257 15.13 -17.26 0.53
CA VAL A 257 16.09 -17.00 1.60
C VAL A 257 16.08 -18.11 2.66
N MET A 258 14.91 -18.65 2.99
CA MET A 258 14.78 -19.76 3.91
C MET A 258 15.47 -21.04 3.41
N ILE A 259 15.35 -21.32 2.13
CA ILE A 259 16.04 -22.46 1.50
C ILE A 259 17.56 -22.26 1.57
N ASP A 260 18.04 -21.06 1.27
CA ASP A 260 19.46 -20.72 1.39
C ASP A 260 19.95 -20.88 2.84
N ALA A 261 19.23 -20.35 3.81
CA ALA A 261 19.57 -20.46 5.22
C ALA A 261 19.74 -21.93 5.67
N ARG A 262 18.80 -22.80 5.29
CA ARG A 262 18.87 -24.25 5.59
C ARG A 262 20.02 -24.93 4.87
N SER A 263 20.29 -24.55 3.63
CA SER A 263 21.32 -25.18 2.80
C SER A 263 22.73 -24.90 3.32
N THR A 264 22.99 -23.66 3.74
CA THR A 264 24.31 -23.27 4.26
C THR A 264 24.46 -23.54 5.74
N GLY A 265 23.38 -23.40 6.52
CA GLY A 265 23.38 -23.58 7.97
C GLY A 265 24.23 -22.58 8.75
N LYS A 266 24.55 -21.42 8.16
CA LYS A 266 25.58 -20.50 8.71
C LYS A 266 25.11 -19.07 8.94
N TYR A 267 23.96 -18.65 8.39
CA TYR A 267 23.57 -17.24 8.37
C TYR A 267 22.21 -17.03 9.04
N TYR A 268 22.10 -15.94 9.80
CA TYR A 268 20.83 -15.34 10.16
C TYR A 268 20.50 -14.24 9.17
N HIS A 269 19.43 -14.42 8.41
CA HIS A 269 18.96 -13.45 7.44
C HIS A 269 17.98 -12.48 8.09
N PHE A 270 18.36 -11.21 8.13
CA PHE A 270 17.53 -10.11 8.64
C PHE A 270 16.87 -9.44 7.46
N VAL A 271 15.58 -9.66 7.31
CA VAL A 271 14.80 -9.19 6.16
C VAL A 271 13.91 -8.03 6.60
N ARG A 272 14.25 -6.82 6.16
CA ARG A 272 13.42 -5.65 6.33
C ARG A 272 12.43 -5.57 5.17
N LEU A 273 11.14 -5.45 5.48
CA LEU A 273 10.06 -5.40 4.50
C LEU A 273 9.47 -4.00 4.41
N MET A 274 9.19 -3.55 3.20
CA MET A 274 8.50 -2.28 2.96
C MET A 274 7.15 -2.24 3.72
N GLY A 275 6.71 -1.05 4.07
CA GLY A 275 5.52 -0.81 4.89
C GLY A 275 5.88 0.08 6.07
N ARG A 276 5.78 1.40 5.87
CA ARG A 276 6.31 2.38 6.84
C ARG A 276 5.43 2.57 8.06
N ALA A 277 4.12 2.72 7.85
CA ALA A 277 3.21 3.17 8.91
C ALA A 277 2.65 2.03 9.74
N ALA A 278 2.55 0.82 9.19
CA ALA A 278 1.98 -0.34 9.84
C ALA A 278 2.74 -1.61 9.47
N SER A 279 2.62 -2.65 10.27
CA SER A 279 3.34 -3.91 10.08
C SER A 279 2.51 -5.01 9.40
N HIS A 280 1.48 -4.64 8.63
CA HIS A 280 0.60 -5.62 7.96
C HIS A 280 1.35 -6.52 6.98
N ILE A 281 2.27 -5.96 6.18
CA ILE A 281 3.08 -6.74 5.23
C ILE A 281 3.93 -7.76 5.98
N THR A 282 4.60 -7.32 7.04
CA THR A 282 5.45 -8.20 7.85
C THR A 282 4.65 -9.34 8.47
N LEU A 283 3.48 -9.03 9.01
CA LEU A 283 2.59 -10.04 9.60
C LEU A 283 2.10 -11.04 8.53
N GLU A 284 1.64 -10.55 7.38
CA GLU A 284 1.16 -11.41 6.30
C GLU A 284 2.27 -12.33 5.77
N CYS A 285 3.47 -11.79 5.56
CA CYS A 285 4.61 -12.60 5.13
C CYS A 285 5.02 -13.65 6.17
N ALA A 286 4.91 -13.34 7.46
CA ALA A 286 5.13 -14.31 8.53
C ALA A 286 4.12 -15.46 8.48
N LEU A 287 2.84 -15.12 8.27
CA LEU A 287 1.77 -16.13 8.13
C LEU A 287 1.96 -17.03 6.91
N GLN A 288 2.55 -16.50 5.83
CA GLN A 288 2.81 -17.27 4.61
C GLN A 288 4.06 -18.13 4.67
N THR A 289 5.07 -17.76 5.45
CA THR A 289 6.42 -18.38 5.35
C THR A 289 6.94 -19.00 6.64
N HIS A 290 6.41 -18.64 7.80
CA HIS A 290 6.77 -19.16 9.12
C HIS A 290 8.26 -18.93 9.49
N PRO A 291 8.76 -17.68 9.52
CA PRO A 291 10.12 -17.38 9.92
C PRO A 291 10.33 -17.60 11.42
N ASN A 292 11.57 -17.65 11.85
CA ASN A 292 11.91 -17.87 13.26
C ASN A 292 11.55 -16.68 14.15
N ILE A 293 11.75 -15.46 13.65
CA ILE A 293 11.44 -14.25 14.38
C ILE A 293 10.71 -13.28 13.45
N THR A 294 9.65 -12.69 13.96
CA THR A 294 8.93 -11.59 13.28
C THR A 294 8.68 -10.50 14.29
N ILE A 295 9.15 -9.29 13.99
CA ILE A 295 8.91 -8.12 14.81
C ILE A 295 7.67 -7.40 14.28
N ILE A 296 6.70 -7.17 15.16
CA ILE A 296 5.49 -6.40 14.85
C ILE A 296 5.58 -5.06 15.60
N GLY A 297 5.66 -3.97 14.85
CA GLY A 297 5.86 -2.64 15.41
C GLY A 297 4.77 -2.24 16.39
N GLU A 298 3.51 -2.54 16.09
CA GLU A 298 2.37 -2.24 16.96
C GLU A 298 2.47 -2.93 18.32
N GLU A 299 3.02 -4.15 18.36
CA GLU A 299 3.30 -4.85 19.63
C GLU A 299 4.42 -4.16 20.40
N VAL A 300 5.48 -3.76 19.71
CA VAL A 300 6.60 -3.02 20.32
C VAL A 300 6.10 -1.73 20.96
N ALA A 301 5.27 -0.98 20.27
CA ALA A 301 4.68 0.26 20.78
C ALA A 301 3.74 0.01 21.97
N ALA A 302 2.85 -0.97 21.87
CA ALA A 302 1.88 -1.30 22.93
C ALA A 302 2.56 -1.75 24.23
N LYS A 303 3.63 -2.51 24.13
CA LYS A 303 4.42 -2.97 25.26
C LYS A 303 5.52 -2.00 25.69
N LYS A 304 5.64 -0.85 25.02
CA LYS A 304 6.68 0.17 25.27
C LYS A 304 8.08 -0.42 25.30
N LEU A 305 8.39 -1.30 24.36
CA LEU A 305 9.68 -1.97 24.30
C LEU A 305 10.77 -0.96 23.89
N THR A 306 11.94 -1.13 24.48
CA THR A 306 13.15 -0.40 24.10
C THR A 306 13.86 -1.12 22.96
N LEU A 307 14.80 -0.44 22.33
CA LEU A 307 15.66 -1.05 21.31
C LEU A 307 16.45 -2.23 21.90
N LYS A 308 16.89 -2.10 23.15
CA LYS A 308 17.54 -3.20 23.89
C LYS A 308 16.60 -4.40 24.07
N ASN A 309 15.33 -4.18 24.42
CA ASN A 309 14.36 -5.27 24.57
C ASN A 309 14.18 -6.03 23.26
N VAL A 310 14.08 -5.33 22.12
CA VAL A 310 13.98 -5.96 20.80
C VAL A 310 15.23 -6.76 20.48
N THR A 311 16.41 -6.19 20.72
CA THR A 311 17.69 -6.87 20.53
C THR A 311 17.79 -8.12 21.39
N ASP A 312 17.47 -8.02 22.69
CA ASP A 312 17.55 -9.13 23.63
C ASP A 312 16.58 -10.27 23.25
N TYR A 313 15.40 -9.93 22.74
CA TYR A 313 14.48 -10.95 22.24
C TYR A 313 15.09 -11.76 21.10
N ILE A 314 15.71 -11.09 20.13
CA ILE A 314 16.39 -11.77 19.01
C ILE A 314 17.55 -12.62 19.54
N VAL A 315 18.38 -12.06 20.40
CA VAL A 315 19.53 -12.75 20.99
C VAL A 315 19.10 -14.01 21.75
N ASN A 316 18.03 -13.93 22.54
CA ASN A 316 17.53 -15.08 23.30
C ASN A 316 17.09 -16.22 22.39
N VAL A 317 16.42 -15.92 21.26
CA VAL A 317 16.04 -16.94 20.27
C VAL A 317 17.29 -17.54 19.62
N VAL A 318 18.25 -16.71 19.23
CA VAL A 318 19.52 -17.18 18.64
C VAL A 318 20.26 -18.11 19.59
N CYS A 319 20.33 -17.77 20.87
CA CYS A 319 20.97 -18.64 21.90
C CYS A 319 20.25 -19.97 22.05
N LYS A 320 18.92 -19.97 22.14
CA LYS A 320 18.12 -21.21 22.24
C LYS A 320 18.28 -22.09 21.00
N ARG A 321 18.31 -21.48 19.83
CA ARG A 321 18.52 -22.21 18.57
C ARG A 321 19.93 -22.81 18.50
N ALA A 322 20.95 -22.11 19.00
CA ALA A 322 22.31 -22.63 19.06
C ALA A 322 22.40 -23.90 19.96
N GLU A 323 21.68 -23.89 21.07
CA GLU A 323 21.58 -25.08 21.96
C GLU A 323 20.95 -26.28 21.24
N LEU A 324 20.06 -26.04 20.29
CA LEU A 324 19.44 -27.06 19.43
C LEU A 324 20.29 -27.43 18.21
N GLY A 325 21.46 -26.82 18.06
CA GLY A 325 22.35 -27.05 16.92
C GLY A 325 22.10 -26.19 15.71
N TYR A 326 21.26 -25.14 15.81
CA TYR A 326 20.93 -24.24 14.69
C TYR A 326 21.68 -22.92 14.85
N ASN A 327 22.58 -22.62 13.90
CA ASN A 327 23.31 -21.36 13.79
C ASN A 327 22.84 -20.56 12.59
N TYR A 328 21.59 -20.70 12.20
CA TYR A 328 20.95 -20.00 11.10
C TYR A 328 19.49 -19.72 11.41
N GLY A 329 18.92 -18.81 10.68
CA GLY A 329 17.50 -18.49 10.83
C GLY A 329 17.09 -17.33 9.91
N VAL A 330 15.81 -16.98 9.99
CA VAL A 330 15.22 -15.88 9.22
C VAL A 330 14.41 -14.99 10.16
N ILE A 331 14.65 -13.70 10.06
CA ILE A 331 14.06 -12.67 10.92
C ILE A 331 13.40 -11.64 10.01
N LEU A 332 12.10 -11.38 10.20
CA LEU A 332 11.36 -10.35 9.48
C LEU A 332 11.23 -9.09 10.34
N ILE A 333 11.50 -7.95 9.74
CA ILE A 333 11.52 -6.64 10.38
C ILE A 333 10.68 -5.68 9.57
N PRO A 334 9.69 -4.97 10.17
CA PRO A 334 8.97 -3.94 9.46
C PRO A 334 9.84 -2.70 9.21
N GLU A 335 9.73 -2.10 8.05
CA GLU A 335 10.48 -0.89 7.68
C GLU A 335 10.36 0.23 8.70
N GLY A 336 9.16 0.40 9.26
CA GLY A 336 8.86 1.45 10.23
C GLY A 336 9.16 1.10 11.68
N LEU A 337 9.90 0.03 11.98
CA LEU A 337 10.15 -0.41 13.37
C LEU A 337 10.61 0.71 14.29
N ILE A 338 11.50 1.55 13.82
CA ILE A 338 12.07 2.66 14.62
C ILE A 338 10.98 3.60 15.14
N ASP A 339 9.97 3.87 14.31
CA ASP A 339 8.85 4.75 14.69
C ASP A 339 7.97 4.14 15.79
N PHE A 340 8.04 2.84 16.02
CA PHE A 340 7.28 2.15 17.05
C PHE A 340 8.00 2.03 18.39
N ILE A 341 9.30 2.35 18.44
CA ILE A 341 10.09 2.30 19.67
C ILE A 341 10.05 3.68 20.34
N PRO A 342 9.38 3.83 21.50
CA PRO A 342 9.14 5.15 22.10
C PRO A 342 10.42 5.97 22.35
N GLU A 343 11.48 5.35 22.85
CA GLU A 343 12.76 6.04 23.10
C GLU A 343 13.43 6.53 21.81
N VAL A 344 13.28 5.80 20.71
CA VAL A 344 13.82 6.20 19.40
C VAL A 344 12.97 7.31 18.79
N GLN A 345 11.65 7.24 18.92
CA GLN A 345 10.75 8.34 18.50
C GLN A 345 11.11 9.64 19.21
N HIS A 346 11.37 9.56 20.51
CA HIS A 346 11.76 10.72 21.31
C HIS A 346 13.10 11.30 20.85
N LEU A 347 14.09 10.45 20.62
CA LEU A 347 15.38 10.87 20.05
C LEU A 347 15.21 11.56 18.69
N ILE A 348 14.42 10.99 17.80
CA ILE A 348 14.17 11.56 16.46
C ILE A 348 13.49 12.92 16.57
N ALA A 349 12.53 13.07 17.47
CA ALA A 349 11.86 14.35 17.70
C ALA A 349 12.83 15.42 18.18
N GLU A 350 13.72 15.10 19.12
CA GLU A 350 14.77 16.01 19.59
C GLU A 350 15.76 16.37 18.47
N LEU A 351 16.18 15.38 17.67
CA LEU A 351 17.08 15.64 16.54
C LEU A 351 16.42 16.55 15.48
N ASN A 352 15.14 16.32 15.17
CA ASN A 352 14.42 17.16 14.22
C ASN A 352 14.39 18.63 14.69
N GLU A 353 14.18 18.85 15.98
CA GLU A 353 14.15 20.20 16.55
C GLU A 353 15.54 20.87 16.53
N ILE A 354 16.59 20.16 16.94
CA ILE A 354 17.96 20.67 16.91
C ILE A 354 18.37 21.04 15.48
N LEU A 355 18.07 20.19 14.52
CA LEU A 355 18.49 20.37 13.12
C LEU A 355 17.66 21.42 12.37
N ALA A 356 16.47 21.75 12.86
CA ALA A 356 15.65 22.83 12.30
C ALA A 356 16.16 24.23 12.71
N HIS A 357 16.81 24.34 13.86
CA HIS A 357 17.16 25.63 14.46
C HIS A 357 18.66 25.86 14.61
N ASP A 358 19.49 24.83 14.53
CA ASP A 358 20.91 24.93 14.85
C ASP A 358 21.79 24.39 13.73
N ILE A 359 22.96 25.05 13.56
CA ILE A 359 24.04 24.54 12.73
C ILE A 359 24.71 23.41 13.51
N VAL A 360 24.76 22.23 12.93
CA VAL A 360 25.51 21.09 13.49
C VAL A 360 26.98 21.42 13.34
N ASP A 361 27.66 21.62 14.47
CA ASP A 361 29.08 21.92 14.48
C ASP A 361 29.93 20.63 14.45
N GLU A 362 31.12 20.75 13.87
CA GLU A 362 32.07 19.63 13.79
C GLU A 362 32.57 19.15 15.16
N ASN A 363 32.40 19.96 16.19
CA ASN A 363 32.85 19.66 17.55
C ASN A 363 31.80 18.89 18.37
N GLY A 364 30.62 18.65 17.81
CA GLY A 364 29.54 17.87 18.46
C GLY A 364 28.87 18.58 19.64
N LEU A 365 28.96 19.89 19.75
CA LEU A 365 28.34 20.69 20.81
C LEU A 365 26.81 20.58 20.81
N TRP A 366 26.21 20.30 19.65
CA TRP A 366 24.77 20.07 19.49
C TRP A 366 24.27 18.89 20.34
N LYS A 367 25.12 17.91 20.64
CA LYS A 367 24.76 16.75 21.49
C LYS A 367 24.35 17.17 22.90
N LYS A 368 24.85 18.30 23.39
CA LYS A 368 24.49 18.84 24.71
C LYS A 368 23.04 19.31 24.80
N LYS A 369 22.36 19.45 23.66
CA LYS A 369 20.94 19.82 23.59
C LYS A 369 20.02 18.60 23.69
N LEU A 370 20.55 17.39 23.55
CA LEU A 370 19.81 16.16 23.79
C LEU A 370 19.59 15.95 25.29
N THR A 371 18.45 15.36 25.63
CA THR A 371 18.24 14.85 27.00
C THR A 371 19.25 13.73 27.28
N ASP A 372 19.55 13.49 28.55
CA ASP A 372 20.50 12.44 28.95
C ASP A 372 20.10 11.06 28.39
N GLN A 373 18.81 10.77 28.38
CA GLN A 373 18.30 9.50 27.84
C GLN A 373 18.54 9.39 26.32
N SER A 374 18.21 10.44 25.59
CA SER A 374 18.42 10.49 24.13
C SER A 374 19.90 10.47 23.76
N LEU A 375 20.75 11.15 24.53
CA LEU A 375 22.19 11.14 24.32
C LEU A 375 22.76 9.72 24.51
N LYS A 376 22.40 9.05 25.60
CA LYS A 376 22.82 7.65 25.85
C LYS A 376 22.37 6.71 24.73
N LEU A 377 21.13 6.85 24.27
CA LEU A 377 20.63 6.05 23.17
C LEU A 377 21.39 6.34 21.87
N PHE A 378 21.60 7.61 21.54
CA PHE A 378 22.34 8.00 20.33
C PHE A 378 23.76 7.43 20.33
N GLU A 379 24.47 7.53 21.45
CA GLU A 379 25.83 7.01 21.59
C GLU A 379 25.89 5.47 21.56
N LEU A 380 24.81 4.80 21.95
CA LEU A 380 24.70 3.34 21.89
C LEU A 380 24.48 2.82 20.46
N LEU A 381 23.92 3.65 19.57
CA LEU A 381 23.64 3.26 18.19
C LEU A 381 24.94 3.05 17.40
N PRO A 382 24.95 2.11 16.44
CA PRO A 382 26.07 1.98 15.51
C PRO A 382 26.38 3.31 14.79
N GLN A 383 27.65 3.56 14.53
CA GLN A 383 28.09 4.83 13.93
C GLN A 383 27.39 5.12 12.60
N ALA A 384 27.24 4.11 11.74
CA ALA A 384 26.54 4.28 10.45
C ALA A 384 25.09 4.73 10.63
N ILE A 385 24.41 4.27 11.68
CA ILE A 385 23.04 4.68 12.00
C ILE A 385 23.01 6.10 12.56
N GLN A 386 23.98 6.46 13.41
CA GLN A 386 24.13 7.85 13.88
C GLN A 386 24.28 8.80 12.69
N GLU A 387 25.08 8.44 11.69
CA GLU A 387 25.29 9.22 10.47
C GLU A 387 23.99 9.31 9.64
N GLN A 388 23.27 8.21 9.48
CA GLN A 388 21.97 8.20 8.77
C GLN A 388 20.94 9.10 9.46
N LEU A 389 20.90 9.11 10.78
CA LEU A 389 20.01 9.98 11.55
C LEU A 389 20.35 11.47 11.35
N MET A 390 21.62 11.79 11.14
CA MET A 390 22.07 13.17 11.00
C MET A 390 22.07 13.70 9.57
N LEU A 391 22.34 12.85 8.58
CA LEU A 391 22.58 13.28 7.21
C LEU A 391 21.37 13.10 6.29
N GLU A 392 20.53 12.09 6.53
CA GLU A 392 19.39 11.81 5.69
C GLU A 392 18.15 12.61 6.12
N ARG A 393 17.71 13.53 5.25
CA ARG A 393 16.58 14.42 5.50
C ARG A 393 15.49 14.26 4.45
N ASP A 394 14.24 14.40 4.89
CA ASP A 394 13.12 14.53 3.98
C ASP A 394 13.05 15.99 3.42
N PRO A 395 12.19 16.25 2.43
CA PRO A 395 12.03 17.61 1.89
C PRO A 395 11.60 18.66 2.93
N HIS A 396 11.12 18.24 4.08
CA HIS A 396 10.71 19.11 5.19
C HIS A 396 11.80 19.29 6.25
N GLY A 397 12.97 18.70 6.05
CA GLY A 397 14.11 18.79 6.96
C GLY A 397 14.08 17.79 8.12
N ASN A 398 13.13 16.87 8.17
CA ASN A 398 13.05 15.84 9.21
C ASN A 398 13.93 14.63 8.89
N VAL A 399 14.27 13.85 9.92
CA VAL A 399 14.95 12.56 9.75
C VAL A 399 14.15 11.68 8.78
N GLN A 400 14.83 11.17 7.75
CA GLN A 400 14.22 10.31 6.76
C GLN A 400 14.23 8.84 7.24
N VAL A 401 13.25 8.50 8.08
CA VAL A 401 13.17 7.19 8.77
C VAL A 401 13.22 6.00 7.79
N ALA A 402 12.58 6.11 6.65
CA ALA A 402 12.53 5.03 5.64
C ALA A 402 13.92 4.64 5.09
N LYS A 403 14.90 5.54 5.16
CA LYS A 403 16.27 5.27 4.71
C LYS A 403 17.19 4.69 5.78
N ILE A 404 16.73 4.60 7.03
CA ILE A 404 17.52 4.00 8.09
C ILE A 404 17.55 2.50 7.91
N GLU A 405 18.74 1.94 7.80
CA GLU A 405 18.96 0.53 7.60
C GLU A 405 18.82 -0.25 8.91
N THR A 406 17.60 -0.34 9.40
CA THR A 406 17.24 -0.96 10.69
C THR A 406 17.71 -2.41 10.80
N GLU A 407 17.67 -3.16 9.71
CA GLU A 407 18.17 -4.55 9.64
C GLU A 407 19.66 -4.63 9.92
N LYS A 408 20.45 -3.71 9.42
CA LYS A 408 21.90 -3.65 9.68
C LYS A 408 22.20 -3.20 11.12
N MET A 409 21.41 -2.25 11.62
CA MET A 409 21.50 -1.82 13.01
C MET A 409 21.28 -3.00 13.98
N LEU A 410 20.21 -3.77 13.76
CA LEU A 410 19.90 -4.92 14.61
C LEU A 410 20.96 -6.00 14.51
N ILE A 411 21.51 -6.29 13.32
CA ILE A 411 22.61 -7.24 13.15
C ILE A 411 23.79 -6.85 14.04
N GLN A 412 24.23 -5.61 14.01
CA GLN A 412 25.36 -5.15 14.81
C GLN A 412 25.08 -5.19 16.31
N MET A 413 23.88 -4.82 16.73
CA MET A 413 23.50 -4.87 18.14
C MET A 413 23.40 -6.31 18.66
N VAL A 414 22.86 -7.22 17.86
CA VAL A 414 22.79 -8.65 18.18
C VAL A 414 24.19 -9.24 18.25
N GLU A 415 25.04 -8.93 17.29
CA GLU A 415 26.44 -9.38 17.27
C GLU A 415 27.20 -8.96 18.53
N THR A 416 27.06 -7.70 18.92
CA THR A 416 27.69 -7.15 20.13
C THR A 416 27.23 -7.88 21.39
N GLU A 417 25.94 -8.10 21.54
CA GLU A 417 25.39 -8.81 22.70
C GLU A 417 25.78 -10.29 22.73
N LEU A 418 25.80 -10.95 21.58
CA LEU A 418 26.24 -12.36 21.49
C LEU A 418 27.74 -12.52 21.80
N GLU A 419 28.56 -11.58 21.37
CA GLU A 419 29.99 -11.60 21.73
C GLU A 419 30.20 -11.47 23.25
N LYS A 420 29.44 -10.59 23.88
CA LYS A 420 29.42 -10.47 25.34
C LYS A 420 29.01 -11.78 26.01
N ARG A 421 27.93 -12.41 25.58
CA ARG A 421 27.46 -13.68 26.11
C ARG A 421 28.43 -14.82 25.86
N LYS A 422 29.15 -14.77 24.75
CA LYS A 422 30.21 -15.72 24.45
C LYS A 422 31.39 -15.62 25.46
N GLN A 423 31.80 -14.40 25.77
CA GLN A 423 32.81 -14.14 26.78
C GLN A 423 32.37 -14.57 28.18
N GLU A 424 31.10 -14.44 28.51
CA GLU A 424 30.49 -14.89 29.76
C GLU A 424 30.24 -16.43 29.80
N GLY A 425 30.42 -17.11 28.66
CA GLY A 425 30.22 -18.57 28.56
C GLY A 425 28.75 -18.99 28.36
N SER A 426 27.82 -18.07 28.20
CA SER A 426 26.39 -18.36 28.02
C SER A 426 25.96 -18.59 26.58
N TYR A 427 26.80 -18.27 25.60
CA TYR A 427 26.57 -18.51 24.17
C TYR A 427 27.76 -19.28 23.57
N LYS A 428 27.49 -20.42 22.93
CA LYS A 428 28.49 -21.27 22.31
C LYS A 428 28.32 -21.46 20.81
N GLY A 429 27.38 -20.77 20.21
CA GLY A 429 27.11 -20.82 18.77
C GLY A 429 28.03 -19.93 17.94
N GLN A 430 27.72 -19.88 16.67
CA GLN A 430 28.35 -18.96 15.71
C GLN A 430 27.23 -18.10 15.07
N PHE A 431 27.45 -16.80 15.00
CA PHE A 431 26.49 -15.87 14.42
C PHE A 431 27.13 -15.07 13.28
N LYS A 432 26.43 -15.08 12.14
CA LYS A 432 26.72 -14.21 11.01
C LYS A 432 25.38 -13.65 10.51
N GLY A 433 25.23 -12.34 10.56
CA GLY A 433 24.03 -11.67 10.04
C GLY A 433 24.17 -11.34 8.56
N GLN A 434 23.11 -11.59 7.81
CA GLN A 434 22.97 -11.17 6.41
C GLN A 434 21.75 -10.27 6.27
N SER A 435 21.96 -9.08 5.74
CA SER A 435 20.90 -8.07 5.59
C SER A 435 20.19 -8.16 4.24
N HIS A 436 18.88 -7.92 4.25
CA HIS A 436 18.05 -7.78 3.05
C HIS A 436 17.05 -6.65 3.26
N PHE A 437 16.74 -5.94 2.19
CA PHE A 437 15.60 -5.04 2.12
C PHE A 437 14.75 -5.39 0.91
N PHE A 438 13.51 -5.82 1.13
CA PHE A 438 12.53 -6.09 0.08
C PHE A 438 11.55 -4.93 0.03
N GLY A 439 11.58 -4.17 -1.04
CA GLY A 439 10.91 -2.89 -1.12
C GLY A 439 10.22 -2.65 -2.46
N TYR A 440 10.82 -1.84 -3.31
CA TYR A 440 10.20 -1.32 -4.53
C TYR A 440 9.74 -2.40 -5.51
N GLU A 441 10.44 -3.52 -5.59
CA GLU A 441 10.11 -4.65 -6.45
C GLU A 441 8.70 -5.21 -6.18
N GLY A 442 8.24 -5.19 -4.93
CA GLY A 442 6.90 -5.64 -4.56
C GLY A 442 5.76 -4.75 -5.08
N ARG A 443 6.08 -3.50 -5.42
CA ARG A 443 5.10 -2.55 -5.98
C ARG A 443 4.92 -2.69 -7.49
N CYS A 444 5.76 -3.46 -8.15
CA CYS A 444 5.92 -3.45 -9.60
C CYS A 444 5.60 -4.79 -10.26
N GLY A 445 5.26 -5.81 -9.48
CA GLY A 445 4.93 -7.14 -10.02
C GLY A 445 3.62 -7.15 -10.79
N LEU A 446 3.42 -8.20 -11.58
CA LEU A 446 2.11 -8.47 -12.18
C LEU A 446 1.09 -8.68 -11.06
N PRO A 447 -0.07 -8.06 -11.11
CA PRO A 447 -1.07 -8.24 -10.06
C PRO A 447 -1.49 -9.70 -9.97
N THR A 448 -1.62 -10.21 -8.74
CA THR A 448 -2.23 -11.51 -8.50
C THR A 448 -3.64 -11.54 -9.08
N ASN A 449 -4.18 -12.71 -9.31
CA ASN A 449 -5.57 -12.80 -9.77
C ASN A 449 -6.51 -12.05 -8.83
N PHE A 450 -6.30 -12.17 -7.51
CA PHE A 450 -7.09 -11.42 -6.54
C PHE A 450 -7.02 -9.91 -6.78
N ASP A 451 -5.81 -9.33 -6.82
CA ASP A 451 -5.65 -7.89 -7.06
C ASP A 451 -6.16 -7.48 -8.44
N ALA A 452 -5.93 -8.30 -9.47
CA ALA A 452 -6.42 -8.02 -10.81
C ALA A 452 -7.95 -7.92 -10.86
N PHE A 453 -8.64 -8.87 -10.24
CA PHE A 453 -10.12 -8.91 -10.21
C PHE A 453 -10.68 -7.80 -9.31
N TYR A 454 -10.05 -7.59 -8.16
CA TYR A 454 -10.41 -6.54 -7.20
C TYR A 454 -10.29 -5.15 -7.83
N CYS A 455 -9.16 -4.85 -8.46
CA CYS A 455 -8.93 -3.57 -9.14
C CYS A 455 -9.91 -3.34 -10.29
N TYR A 456 -10.16 -4.37 -11.07
CA TYR A 456 -11.12 -4.28 -12.18
C TYR A 456 -12.54 -3.98 -11.67
N ALA A 457 -12.96 -4.65 -10.61
CA ALA A 457 -14.24 -4.38 -9.95
C ALA A 457 -14.31 -2.99 -9.33
N LEU A 458 -13.23 -2.52 -8.68
CA LEU A 458 -13.14 -1.17 -8.13
C LEU A 458 -13.30 -0.09 -9.21
N GLY A 459 -12.62 -0.25 -10.34
CA GLY A 459 -12.70 0.69 -11.46
C GLY A 459 -14.06 0.69 -12.12
N TYR A 460 -14.60 -0.48 -12.39
CA TYR A 460 -15.93 -0.64 -12.99
C TYR A 460 -17.03 -0.08 -12.06
N GLY A 461 -16.95 -0.38 -10.77
CA GLY A 461 -17.85 0.16 -9.74
C GLY A 461 -17.74 1.68 -9.59
N ALA A 462 -16.54 2.24 -9.69
CA ALA A 462 -16.34 3.70 -9.67
C ALA A 462 -17.04 4.37 -10.87
N GLY A 463 -16.98 3.72 -12.03
CA GLY A 463 -17.74 4.18 -13.22
C GLY A 463 -19.24 4.24 -12.94
N ALA A 464 -19.80 3.22 -12.30
CA ALA A 464 -21.20 3.17 -11.90
C ALA A 464 -21.56 4.32 -10.94
N LEU A 465 -20.72 4.57 -9.94
CA LEU A 465 -20.92 5.67 -8.98
C LEU A 465 -20.90 7.03 -9.65
N LEU A 466 -19.93 7.29 -10.51
CA LEU A 466 -19.84 8.55 -11.26
C LEU A 466 -21.01 8.73 -12.22
N HIS A 467 -21.40 7.68 -12.91
CA HIS A 467 -22.54 7.69 -13.83
C HIS A 467 -23.86 8.02 -13.11
N SER A 468 -24.00 7.61 -11.86
CA SER A 468 -25.18 7.92 -11.03
C SER A 468 -25.10 9.27 -10.31
N GLY A 469 -24.06 10.06 -10.55
CA GLY A 469 -23.91 11.40 -9.96
C GLY A 469 -23.41 11.39 -8.51
N LYS A 470 -22.79 10.32 -8.04
CA LYS A 470 -22.22 10.24 -6.68
C LYS A 470 -20.88 10.97 -6.61
N THR A 471 -20.61 11.55 -5.44
CA THR A 471 -19.34 12.25 -5.15
C THR A 471 -18.95 12.07 -3.69
N GLY A 472 -17.65 12.22 -3.38
CA GLY A 472 -17.15 12.14 -2.01
C GLY A 472 -17.17 10.73 -1.42
N LEU A 473 -17.25 9.72 -2.28
CA LEU A 473 -17.19 8.31 -1.89
C LEU A 473 -15.87 7.69 -2.33
N ILE A 474 -15.45 6.64 -1.62
CA ILE A 474 -14.42 5.73 -2.09
C ILE A 474 -15.07 4.48 -2.65
N SER A 475 -14.65 4.04 -3.85
CA SER A 475 -15.12 2.80 -4.46
C SER A 475 -14.87 1.63 -3.50
N SER A 476 -15.89 0.81 -3.26
CA SER A 476 -15.86 -0.24 -2.25
C SER A 476 -16.37 -1.54 -2.84
N VAL A 477 -15.57 -2.60 -2.68
CA VAL A 477 -15.92 -3.96 -3.06
C VAL A 477 -15.75 -4.84 -1.83
N GLY A 478 -16.77 -5.60 -1.49
CA GLY A 478 -16.81 -6.42 -0.28
C GLY A 478 -17.09 -7.88 -0.57
N ASN A 479 -17.24 -8.66 0.49
CA ASN A 479 -17.42 -10.11 0.43
C ASN A 479 -16.25 -10.83 -0.29
N LEU A 480 -15.03 -10.33 -0.07
CA LEU A 480 -13.85 -10.70 -0.85
C LEU A 480 -13.34 -12.13 -0.60
N GLY A 481 -13.82 -12.81 0.43
CA GLY A 481 -13.54 -14.22 0.68
C GLY A 481 -14.36 -15.17 -0.17
N ALA A 482 -15.43 -14.68 -0.81
CA ALA A 482 -16.29 -15.43 -1.70
C ALA A 482 -15.76 -15.41 -3.14
N PRO A 483 -16.30 -16.26 -4.04
CA PRO A 483 -16.05 -16.12 -5.48
C PRO A 483 -16.42 -14.74 -6.00
N VAL A 484 -15.74 -14.27 -7.05
CA VAL A 484 -15.92 -12.92 -7.60
C VAL A 484 -17.37 -12.58 -7.92
N GLU A 485 -18.13 -13.55 -8.41
CA GLU A 485 -19.53 -13.38 -8.77
C GLU A 485 -20.41 -12.93 -7.59
N GLU A 486 -20.00 -13.27 -6.38
CA GLU A 486 -20.71 -12.96 -5.14
C GLU A 486 -20.20 -11.68 -4.44
N TRP A 487 -19.18 -11.02 -4.99
CA TRP A 487 -18.68 -9.77 -4.40
C TRP A 487 -19.74 -8.68 -4.43
N THR A 488 -19.75 -7.87 -3.38
CA THR A 488 -20.61 -6.68 -3.28
C THR A 488 -19.88 -5.46 -3.80
N VAL A 489 -20.61 -4.53 -4.38
CA VAL A 489 -20.05 -3.31 -4.97
C VAL A 489 -20.81 -2.10 -4.47
N GLY A 490 -20.10 -1.03 -4.16
CA GLY A 490 -20.69 0.21 -3.72
C GLY A 490 -19.69 1.31 -3.54
N GLY A 491 -20.01 2.25 -2.68
CA GLY A 491 -19.16 3.36 -2.30
C GLY A 491 -19.36 3.72 -0.85
N THR A 492 -18.28 4.06 -0.18
CA THR A 492 -18.26 4.44 1.24
C THR A 492 -17.91 5.92 1.35
N ALA A 493 -18.61 6.67 2.21
CA ALA A 493 -18.33 8.09 2.39
C ALA A 493 -16.87 8.28 2.84
N LEU A 494 -16.09 9.07 2.10
CA LEU A 494 -14.70 9.36 2.44
C LEU A 494 -14.58 10.01 3.82
N THR A 495 -15.54 10.86 4.18
CA THR A 495 -15.57 11.49 5.51
C THR A 495 -15.70 10.49 6.65
N SER A 496 -16.32 9.33 6.41
CA SER A 496 -16.45 8.28 7.45
C SER A 496 -15.11 7.62 7.83
N LEU A 497 -14.10 7.75 6.96
CA LEU A 497 -12.75 7.23 7.19
C LEU A 497 -11.85 8.22 7.92
N MET A 498 -12.32 9.45 8.14
CA MET A 498 -11.48 10.57 8.56
C MET A 498 -11.52 10.84 10.04
N ASP A 499 -10.40 11.36 10.50
CA ASP A 499 -10.18 12.01 11.78
C ASP A 499 -9.41 13.31 11.53
N VAL A 500 -9.10 14.06 12.57
CA VAL A 500 -8.28 15.27 12.48
C VAL A 500 -6.94 15.07 13.15
N GLU A 501 -5.90 15.64 12.55
CA GLU A 501 -4.60 15.83 13.17
C GLU A 501 -4.36 17.31 13.43
N ARG A 502 -3.80 17.62 14.59
CA ARG A 502 -3.37 18.97 14.91
C ARG A 502 -1.96 19.20 14.37
N ARG A 503 -1.84 20.03 13.33
CA ARG A 503 -0.57 20.45 12.74
C ARG A 503 -0.45 21.97 12.74
N HIS A 504 0.61 22.51 13.31
CA HIS A 504 0.85 23.96 13.38
C HIS A 504 -0.35 24.74 13.97
N GLY A 505 -0.98 24.21 15.00
CA GLY A 505 -2.13 24.83 15.67
C GLY A 505 -3.45 24.76 14.93
N LYS A 506 -3.51 24.11 13.76
CA LYS A 506 -4.73 23.91 12.96
C LYS A 506 -5.10 22.44 12.90
N PHE A 507 -6.40 22.15 12.83
CA PHE A 507 -6.89 20.82 12.56
C PHE A 507 -6.88 20.56 11.05
N LYS A 508 -6.21 19.47 10.65
CA LYS A 508 -6.22 18.97 9.27
C LYS A 508 -6.92 17.63 9.21
N PRO A 509 -7.77 17.40 8.18
CA PRO A 509 -8.40 16.11 7.99
C PRO A 509 -7.36 15.09 7.53
N VAL A 510 -7.43 13.88 8.07
CA VAL A 510 -6.61 12.74 7.66
C VAL A 510 -7.46 11.48 7.65
N ILE A 511 -7.23 10.59 6.69
CA ILE A 511 -7.78 9.25 6.77
C ILE A 511 -7.04 8.50 7.87
N LYS A 512 -7.81 7.96 8.82
CA LYS A 512 -7.25 7.19 9.93
C LYS A 512 -6.61 5.91 9.42
N LYS A 513 -5.31 5.76 9.67
CA LYS A 513 -4.58 4.56 9.27
C LYS A 513 -5.00 3.36 10.11
N ALA A 514 -5.25 2.24 9.44
CA ALA A 514 -5.54 0.97 10.09
C ALA A 514 -4.22 0.30 10.47
N MET A 515 -3.97 0.20 11.77
CA MET A 515 -2.79 -0.46 12.33
C MET A 515 -3.08 -1.95 12.54
N VAL A 516 -2.03 -2.75 12.74
CA VAL A 516 -2.20 -4.15 13.15
C VAL A 516 -2.89 -4.18 14.50
N GLU A 517 -4.01 -4.85 14.57
CA GLU A 517 -4.78 -5.02 15.81
C GLU A 517 -4.28 -6.25 16.56
N LEU A 518 -3.75 -6.04 17.76
CA LEU A 518 -3.18 -7.12 18.59
C LEU A 518 -4.26 -8.09 19.10
N GLU A 519 -5.49 -7.63 19.19
CA GLU A 519 -6.65 -8.46 19.51
C GLU A 519 -7.33 -9.05 18.27
N GLY A 520 -6.85 -8.72 17.07
CA GLY A 520 -7.38 -9.22 15.81
C GLY A 520 -6.93 -10.64 15.49
N ALA A 521 -7.72 -11.33 14.67
CA ALA A 521 -7.47 -12.72 14.32
C ALA A 521 -6.11 -12.96 13.64
N PRO A 522 -5.61 -12.11 12.73
CA PRO A 522 -4.30 -12.33 12.11
C PRO A 522 -3.16 -12.34 13.12
N PHE A 523 -3.10 -11.34 14.01
CA PHE A 523 -2.05 -11.28 15.02
C PHE A 523 -2.17 -12.42 16.04
N LYS A 524 -3.38 -12.73 16.49
CA LYS A 524 -3.60 -13.85 17.42
C LYS A 524 -3.16 -15.19 16.85
N LYS A 525 -3.42 -15.45 15.57
CA LYS A 525 -2.93 -16.66 14.89
C LYS A 525 -1.40 -16.70 14.91
N PHE A 526 -0.75 -15.62 14.49
CA PHE A 526 0.70 -15.50 14.54
C PHE A 526 1.24 -15.73 15.96
N ALA A 527 0.70 -15.03 16.95
CA ALA A 527 1.14 -15.11 18.33
C ALA A 527 1.04 -16.54 18.90
N SER A 528 0.01 -17.30 18.50
CA SER A 528 -0.17 -18.69 18.91
C SER A 528 0.88 -19.64 18.35
N MET A 529 1.51 -19.29 17.22
CA MET A 529 2.48 -20.14 16.52
C MET A 529 3.93 -19.67 16.67
N ARG A 530 4.15 -18.44 17.15
CA ARG A 530 5.47 -17.79 17.10
C ARG A 530 6.55 -18.54 17.88
N GLU A 531 6.24 -19.11 19.03
CA GLU A 531 7.23 -19.83 19.84
C GLU A 531 7.68 -21.13 19.17
N GLU A 532 6.76 -21.83 18.54
CA GLU A 532 7.08 -23.01 17.76
C GLU A 532 7.96 -22.67 16.55
N TRP A 533 7.59 -21.63 15.81
CA TRP A 533 8.37 -21.17 14.64
C TRP A 533 9.76 -20.66 15.04
N ALA A 534 9.90 -20.10 16.23
CA ALA A 534 11.20 -19.62 16.71
C ALA A 534 12.23 -20.74 16.80
N LEU A 535 11.86 -21.89 17.31
CA LEU A 535 12.78 -22.97 17.64
C LEU A 535 12.77 -24.11 16.63
N LYS A 536 11.68 -24.30 15.92
CA LYS A 536 11.54 -25.32 14.87
C LYS A 536 11.60 -24.65 13.49
N ASN A 537 12.14 -25.35 12.51
CA ASN A 537 12.20 -24.87 11.13
C ASN A 537 10.90 -25.23 10.39
N CYS A 538 9.84 -24.52 10.72
CA CYS A 538 8.51 -24.70 10.11
C CYS A 538 8.36 -23.96 8.77
N TYR A 539 9.45 -23.67 8.10
CA TYR A 539 9.53 -22.85 6.91
C TYR A 539 8.62 -23.31 5.78
N ILE A 540 7.91 -22.36 5.18
CA ILE A 540 7.16 -22.53 3.95
C ILE A 540 7.78 -21.64 2.87
N SER A 541 8.17 -22.26 1.76
CA SER A 541 8.58 -21.56 0.56
C SER A 541 7.42 -21.65 -0.44
N PRO A 542 6.62 -20.58 -0.62
CA PRO A 542 5.43 -20.66 -1.46
C PRO A 542 5.72 -20.79 -2.95
N GLY A 543 6.94 -20.46 -3.37
CA GLY A 543 7.28 -20.43 -4.79
C GLY A 543 6.68 -19.22 -5.52
N PRO A 544 6.77 -19.20 -6.85
CA PRO A 544 6.29 -18.07 -7.65
C PRO A 544 4.77 -17.96 -7.62
N ILE A 545 4.29 -16.73 -7.81
CA ILE A 545 2.87 -16.44 -7.93
C ILE A 545 2.29 -17.21 -9.12
N GLN A 546 1.14 -17.86 -8.89
CA GLN A 546 0.42 -18.62 -9.90
C GLN A 546 -0.76 -17.80 -10.45
N PHE A 547 -0.95 -17.82 -11.76
CA PHE A 547 -2.06 -17.14 -12.44
C PHE A 547 -3.09 -18.11 -13.01
N VAL A 548 -2.77 -19.40 -13.03
CA VAL A 548 -3.66 -20.50 -13.42
C VAL A 548 -3.50 -21.66 -12.43
N GLY A 549 -4.53 -22.47 -12.29
CA GLY A 549 -4.52 -23.63 -11.41
C GLY A 549 -5.22 -23.40 -10.07
N PRO A 550 -5.22 -24.41 -9.19
CA PRO A 550 -6.08 -24.41 -7.99
C PRO A 550 -5.78 -23.30 -6.98
N VAL A 551 -4.54 -22.86 -6.88
CA VAL A 551 -4.12 -21.84 -5.90
C VAL A 551 -4.02 -20.43 -6.48
N SER A 552 -4.31 -20.27 -7.78
CA SER A 552 -4.14 -18.98 -8.46
C SER A 552 -5.05 -17.86 -7.93
N ASN A 553 -6.20 -18.23 -7.38
CA ASN A 553 -7.18 -17.29 -6.83
C ASN A 553 -7.12 -17.20 -5.30
N ALA A 554 -6.09 -17.79 -4.68
CA ALA A 554 -5.96 -17.75 -3.22
C ALA A 554 -5.80 -16.31 -2.73
N VAL A 555 -6.53 -15.98 -1.68
CA VAL A 555 -6.50 -14.67 -1.02
C VAL A 555 -5.48 -14.72 0.12
N ASN A 556 -4.91 -13.57 0.49
CA ASN A 556 -3.95 -13.51 1.59
C ASN A 556 -4.56 -13.95 2.93
N HIS A 557 -3.70 -14.41 3.84
CA HIS A 557 -4.11 -14.95 5.14
C HIS A 557 -4.78 -13.90 6.03
N THR A 558 -4.25 -12.68 6.05
CA THR A 558 -4.78 -11.58 6.86
C THR A 558 -6.25 -11.34 6.55
N LEU A 559 -6.59 -11.20 5.27
CA LEU A 559 -7.96 -10.95 4.85
C LEU A 559 -8.89 -12.12 5.20
N LEU A 560 -8.46 -13.34 4.92
CA LEU A 560 -9.25 -14.54 5.25
C LEU A 560 -9.52 -14.67 6.74
N LEU A 561 -8.51 -14.43 7.58
CA LEU A 561 -8.65 -14.49 9.04
C LEU A 561 -9.58 -13.38 9.56
N GLU A 562 -9.48 -12.17 9.03
CA GLU A 562 -10.38 -11.06 9.38
C GLU A 562 -11.84 -11.34 9.00
N LEU A 563 -12.05 -12.12 7.93
CA LEU A 563 -13.38 -12.56 7.49
C LEU A 563 -13.89 -13.81 8.25
N GLY A 564 -13.14 -14.32 9.22
CA GLY A 564 -13.54 -15.43 10.07
C GLY A 564 -13.21 -16.83 9.51
N ALA A 565 -12.39 -16.93 8.47
CA ALA A 565 -11.92 -18.22 7.98
C ALA A 565 -10.94 -18.84 9.01
N GLN A 566 -10.97 -20.16 9.11
CA GLN A 566 -9.93 -20.91 9.80
C GLN A 566 -8.79 -21.13 8.80
N ALA A 567 -7.71 -20.42 8.95
CA ALA A 567 -6.51 -20.58 8.12
C ALA A 567 -5.56 -21.60 8.70
#